data_be971b632b986fa374d34cfca0e3da64
#
_entry.id   be971b632b986fa374d34cfca0e3da64
#
_cell.length_a   1.000
_cell.length_b   1.000
_cell.length_c   1.000
_cell.angle_alpha   90.00
_cell.angle_beta   90.00
_cell.angle_gamma   90.00
#
_symmetry.space_group_name_H-M   'P 1'
#
loop_
_entity.id
_entity.type
_entity.pdbx_description
1 polymer ?
#
loop_
_entity_poly.entity_id
_entity_poly.type
_entity_poly.pdbx_seq_one_letter_code
_entity_poly.pdbx_strand_id
1 'polypeptide(L)'
;MNGASSSLDPIVEFYKRNIDRTVIRENLRKSHEERLLTLARTIALVQRLHSPGSRPATTQFKALVTALLEKDVSFVIAGGVAATLHGAARVTYDLDVVYDRSLENIQRIAAAIAPLRPYLRGAPPGLPFQLDEETLSRGFNFAMVTTHGGLDLLGELAGVGPLAVVRTHAIEADISGVRYPFLDVEALIAAKTAAGRPKDLEAIAELQTICEERESAS
;
A
#
# COMPACT_ATOMS: atom_id res chain seq x y z
N MET A 1 -11.80 -7.79 30.19
CA MET A 1 -10.32 -7.77 30.41
C MET A 1 -9.83 -6.42 29.91
N ASN A 2 -9.35 -5.55 30.80
CA ASN A 2 -8.91 -4.20 30.45
C ASN A 2 -7.67 -4.30 29.55
N GLY A 3 -7.82 -3.94 28.28
CA GLY A 3 -6.68 -3.73 27.40
C GLY A 3 -5.83 -2.59 27.98
N ALA A 4 -4.57 -2.85 28.27
CA ALA A 4 -3.64 -1.81 28.68
C ALA A 4 -3.59 -0.77 27.56
N SER A 5 -4.00 0.47 27.88
CA SER A 5 -3.88 1.63 26.98
C SER A 5 -2.43 1.70 26.51
N SER A 6 -2.21 1.64 25.19
CA SER A 6 -0.89 1.77 24.60
C SER A 6 -0.33 3.16 24.92
N SER A 7 0.99 3.27 25.13
CA SER A 7 1.63 4.58 25.32
C SER A 7 1.47 5.53 24.12
N LEU A 8 1.02 4.98 22.98
CA LEU A 8 0.74 5.73 21.73
C LEU A 8 -0.67 6.31 21.70
N ASP A 9 -1.63 5.83 22.51
CA ASP A 9 -3.03 6.23 22.47
C ASP A 9 -3.23 7.76 22.60
N PRO A 10 -2.56 8.47 23.54
CA PRO A 10 -2.74 9.93 23.68
C PRO A 10 -2.27 10.72 22.43
N ILE A 11 -1.23 10.22 21.75
CA ILE A 11 -0.66 10.85 20.56
C ILE A 11 -1.57 10.60 19.36
N VAL A 12 -2.08 9.39 19.22
CA VAL A 12 -3.06 9.02 18.17
C VAL A 12 -4.33 9.85 18.33
N GLU A 13 -4.84 10.00 19.56
CA GLU A 13 -6.01 10.84 19.84
C GLU A 13 -5.78 12.32 19.53
N PHE A 14 -4.56 12.84 19.73
CA PHE A 14 -4.19 14.19 19.28
C PHE A 14 -4.29 14.31 17.75
N TYR A 15 -3.77 13.36 16.99
CA TYR A 15 -3.88 13.37 15.53
C TYR A 15 -5.32 13.23 15.05
N LYS A 16 -6.15 12.40 15.68
CA LYS A 16 -7.58 12.21 15.33
C LYS A 16 -8.37 13.51 15.37
N ARG A 17 -8.05 14.43 16.32
CA ARG A 17 -8.71 15.74 16.42
C ARG A 17 -8.46 16.64 15.22
N ASN A 18 -7.36 16.41 14.48
CA ASN A 18 -6.97 17.21 13.33
C ASN A 18 -7.38 16.56 11.99
N ILE A 19 -8.03 15.40 12.01
CA ILE A 19 -8.52 14.73 10.79
C ILE A 19 -9.84 15.37 10.35
N ASP A 20 -9.89 15.76 9.08
CA ASP A 20 -11.14 16.21 8.47
C ASP A 20 -12.06 15.00 8.19
N ARG A 21 -12.97 14.76 9.11
CA ARG A 21 -13.96 13.68 9.01
C ARG A 21 -14.90 13.84 7.81
N THR A 22 -15.07 15.05 7.27
CA THR A 22 -15.89 15.30 6.08
C THR A 22 -15.28 14.61 4.87
N VAL A 23 -13.95 14.72 4.71
CA VAL A 23 -13.23 14.05 3.63
C VAL A 23 -13.31 12.53 3.76
N ILE A 24 -13.19 12.00 4.99
CA ILE A 24 -13.35 10.54 5.24
C ILE A 24 -14.75 10.08 4.84
N ARG A 25 -15.80 10.76 5.30
CA ARG A 25 -17.20 10.43 4.94
C ARG A 25 -17.42 10.48 3.44
N GLU A 26 -16.86 11.46 2.76
CA GLU A 26 -16.94 11.60 1.30
C GLU A 26 -16.23 10.43 0.60
N ASN A 27 -15.05 10.04 1.07
CA ASN A 27 -14.34 8.88 0.54
C ASN A 27 -15.09 7.57 0.80
N LEU A 28 -15.72 7.41 1.94
CA LEU A 28 -16.50 6.21 2.27
C LEU A 28 -17.71 6.00 1.34
N ARG A 29 -18.25 7.09 0.75
CA ARG A 29 -19.34 7.02 -0.25
C ARG A 29 -18.86 6.59 -1.63
N LYS A 30 -17.56 6.68 -1.93
CA LYS A 30 -16.97 6.31 -3.22
C LYS A 30 -16.76 4.80 -3.30
N SER A 31 -16.83 4.25 -4.50
CA SER A 31 -16.35 2.90 -4.80
C SER A 31 -14.82 2.79 -4.63
N HIS A 32 -14.31 1.57 -4.55
CA HIS A 32 -12.87 1.35 -4.49
C HIS A 32 -12.14 1.93 -5.71
N GLU A 33 -12.72 1.79 -6.91
CA GLU A 33 -12.16 2.35 -8.14
C GLU A 33 -12.12 3.88 -8.10
N GLU A 34 -13.18 4.54 -7.64
CA GLU A 34 -13.23 6.00 -7.51
C GLU A 34 -12.20 6.51 -6.49
N ARG A 35 -11.94 5.78 -5.41
CA ARG A 35 -10.90 6.12 -4.43
C ARG A 35 -9.51 6.07 -5.07
N LEU A 36 -9.18 5.02 -5.83
CA LEU A 36 -7.92 4.91 -6.55
C LEU A 36 -7.75 5.98 -7.62
N LEU A 37 -8.81 6.31 -8.36
CA LEU A 37 -8.79 7.41 -9.34
C LEU A 37 -8.57 8.76 -8.65
N THR A 38 -9.19 8.98 -7.50
CA THR A 38 -8.98 10.20 -6.70
C THR A 38 -7.51 10.30 -6.26
N LEU A 39 -6.93 9.22 -5.73
CA LEU A 39 -5.51 9.16 -5.35
C LEU A 39 -4.61 9.51 -6.56
N ALA A 40 -4.82 8.85 -7.70
CA ALA A 40 -4.02 9.08 -8.90
C ALA A 40 -4.08 10.56 -9.38
N ARG A 41 -5.28 11.17 -9.36
CA ARG A 41 -5.48 12.59 -9.70
C ARG A 41 -4.77 13.51 -8.72
N THR A 42 -4.84 13.21 -7.41
CA THR A 42 -4.16 13.99 -6.37
C THR A 42 -2.64 13.92 -6.53
N ILE A 43 -2.08 12.74 -6.79
CA ILE A 43 -0.65 12.57 -7.07
C ILE A 43 -0.24 13.43 -8.28
N ALA A 44 -0.99 13.33 -9.38
CA ALA A 44 -0.69 14.10 -10.59
C ALA A 44 -0.73 15.61 -10.35
N LEU A 45 -1.67 16.10 -9.54
CA LEU A 45 -1.77 17.51 -9.17
C LEU A 45 -0.57 17.95 -8.32
N VAL A 46 -0.26 17.19 -7.27
CA VAL A 46 0.88 17.49 -6.38
C VAL A 46 2.19 17.52 -7.15
N GLN A 47 2.42 16.58 -8.05
CA GLN A 47 3.63 16.55 -8.88
C GLN A 47 3.73 17.75 -9.82
N ARG A 48 2.62 18.18 -10.43
CA ARG A 48 2.59 19.39 -11.27
C ARG A 48 2.95 20.64 -10.49
N LEU A 49 2.50 20.75 -9.25
CA LEU A 49 2.79 21.90 -8.39
C LEU A 49 4.26 21.95 -7.96
N HIS A 50 4.88 20.80 -7.70
CA HIS A 50 6.28 20.72 -7.26
C HIS A 50 7.31 20.74 -8.39
N SER A 51 6.91 20.36 -9.60
CA SER A 51 7.81 20.29 -10.76
C SER A 51 7.09 20.79 -12.02
N PRO A 52 6.83 22.10 -12.15
CA PRO A 52 6.20 22.67 -13.33
C PRO A 52 7.02 22.37 -14.59
N GLY A 53 6.39 21.74 -15.60
CA GLY A 53 7.04 21.40 -16.87
C GLY A 53 7.66 20.00 -16.94
N SER A 54 7.75 19.25 -15.85
CA SER A 54 8.10 17.82 -15.90
C SER A 54 6.84 16.97 -16.15
N ARG A 55 7.00 15.90 -16.93
CA ARG A 55 5.94 14.88 -17.06
C ARG A 55 5.79 14.19 -15.70
N PRO A 56 4.62 14.24 -15.04
CA PRO A 56 4.47 13.60 -13.75
C PRO A 56 4.68 12.09 -13.90
N ALA A 57 5.61 11.55 -13.14
CA ALA A 57 5.77 10.10 -12.99
C ALA A 57 4.63 9.58 -12.08
N THR A 58 3.41 9.58 -12.59
CA THR A 58 2.23 9.14 -11.83
C THR A 58 2.31 7.63 -11.64
N THR A 59 2.29 7.17 -10.41
CA THR A 59 2.22 5.74 -10.12
C THR A 59 0.92 5.18 -10.68
N GLN A 60 1.06 4.22 -11.58
CA GLN A 60 -0.05 3.54 -12.25
C GLN A 60 -0.41 2.29 -11.46
N PHE A 61 -1.04 2.45 -10.30
CA PHE A 61 -1.38 1.33 -9.40
C PHE A 61 -2.11 0.20 -10.10
N LYS A 62 -3.10 0.55 -10.95
CA LYS A 62 -3.85 -0.45 -11.74
C LYS A 62 -2.92 -1.26 -12.64
N ALA A 63 -1.99 -0.63 -13.35
CA ALA A 63 -1.06 -1.34 -14.24
C ALA A 63 -0.09 -2.23 -13.46
N LEU A 64 0.41 -1.78 -12.30
CA LEU A 64 1.26 -2.58 -11.43
C LEU A 64 0.53 -3.83 -10.92
N VAL A 65 -0.69 -3.66 -10.41
CA VAL A 65 -1.49 -4.79 -9.91
C VAL A 65 -1.86 -5.74 -11.05
N THR A 66 -2.26 -5.21 -12.22
CA THR A 66 -2.58 -6.03 -13.40
C THR A 66 -1.38 -6.88 -13.83
N ALA A 67 -0.17 -6.30 -13.87
CA ALA A 67 1.04 -7.05 -14.23
C ALA A 67 1.31 -8.23 -13.27
N LEU A 68 1.04 -8.06 -11.98
CA LEU A 68 1.17 -9.14 -10.99
C LEU A 68 0.08 -10.21 -11.19
N LEU A 69 -1.17 -9.79 -11.39
CA LEU A 69 -2.30 -10.71 -11.58
C LEU A 69 -2.21 -11.51 -12.88
N GLU A 70 -1.76 -10.91 -13.99
CA GLU A 70 -1.57 -11.60 -15.29
C GLU A 70 -0.53 -12.73 -15.23
N LYS A 71 0.32 -12.75 -14.22
CA LYS A 71 1.30 -13.82 -13.98
C LYS A 71 0.93 -14.71 -12.79
N ASP A 72 -0.31 -14.64 -12.33
CA ASP A 72 -0.79 -15.44 -11.20
C ASP A 72 0.09 -15.27 -9.94
N VAL A 73 0.64 -14.08 -9.73
CA VAL A 73 1.43 -13.80 -8.54
C VAL A 73 0.54 -13.87 -7.30
N SER A 74 1.04 -14.55 -6.30
CA SER A 74 0.43 -14.68 -4.98
C SER A 74 0.85 -13.50 -4.09
N PHE A 75 -0.06 -12.56 -3.86
CA PHE A 75 0.20 -11.36 -3.05
C PHE A 75 -1.06 -10.82 -2.38
N VAL A 76 -0.87 -9.88 -1.45
CA VAL A 76 -1.91 -9.03 -0.84
C VAL A 76 -1.40 -7.59 -0.82
N ILE A 77 -2.23 -6.64 -1.23
CA ILE A 77 -1.91 -5.21 -1.19
C ILE A 77 -1.96 -4.74 0.28
N ALA A 78 -0.92 -4.02 0.69
CA ALA A 78 -0.79 -3.43 2.01
C ALA A 78 -0.57 -1.91 1.93
N GLY A 79 -0.10 -1.32 3.00
CA GLY A 79 0.39 0.06 3.03
C GLY A 79 -0.63 1.12 2.65
N GLY A 80 -0.15 2.14 1.94
CA GLY A 80 -0.95 3.33 1.63
C GLY A 80 -2.09 3.08 0.65
N VAL A 81 -1.89 2.21 -0.35
CA VAL A 81 -2.94 1.87 -1.32
C VAL A 81 -4.08 1.11 -0.65
N ALA A 82 -3.78 0.15 0.25
CA ALA A 82 -4.80 -0.54 1.02
C ALA A 82 -5.57 0.45 1.92
N ALA A 83 -4.89 1.39 2.57
CA ALA A 83 -5.54 2.45 3.34
C ALA A 83 -6.48 3.32 2.47
N THR A 84 -6.07 3.68 1.25
CA THR A 84 -6.92 4.40 0.28
C THR A 84 -8.15 3.59 -0.09
N LEU A 85 -8.02 2.28 -0.30
CA LEU A 85 -9.16 1.39 -0.56
C LEU A 85 -10.14 1.36 0.62
N HIS A 86 -9.66 1.56 1.84
CA HIS A 86 -10.51 1.75 3.03
C HIS A 86 -11.16 3.13 3.13
N GLY A 87 -10.69 4.14 2.40
CA GLY A 87 -11.23 5.50 2.41
C GLY A 87 -10.28 6.55 2.99
N ALA A 88 -9.01 6.20 3.27
CA ALA A 88 -8.01 7.17 3.68
C ALA A 88 -7.77 8.23 2.60
N ALA A 89 -7.51 9.45 3.05
CA ALA A 89 -7.25 10.61 2.18
C ALA A 89 -5.76 10.89 1.95
N ARG A 90 -4.88 10.25 2.73
CA ARG A 90 -3.44 10.44 2.64
C ARG A 90 -2.89 9.97 1.30
N VAL A 91 -2.01 10.79 0.72
CA VAL A 91 -1.36 10.45 -0.55
C VAL A 91 -0.26 9.42 -0.32
N THR A 92 -0.22 8.38 -1.14
CA THR A 92 0.89 7.42 -1.24
C THR A 92 1.41 7.39 -2.67
N TYR A 93 2.71 7.15 -2.84
CA TYR A 93 3.38 7.16 -4.14
C TYR A 93 3.86 5.79 -4.59
N ASP A 94 3.71 4.78 -3.76
CA ASP A 94 4.17 3.41 -3.94
C ASP A 94 3.05 2.40 -3.69
N LEU A 95 3.15 1.29 -4.39
CA LEU A 95 2.34 0.10 -4.16
C LEU A 95 3.12 -0.85 -3.26
N ASP A 96 2.63 -1.07 -2.04
CA ASP A 96 3.17 -2.07 -1.13
C ASP A 96 2.42 -3.39 -1.32
N VAL A 97 3.13 -4.49 -1.55
CA VAL A 97 2.55 -5.84 -1.62
C VAL A 97 3.32 -6.83 -0.76
N VAL A 98 2.59 -7.60 0.03
CA VAL A 98 3.14 -8.77 0.72
C VAL A 98 3.03 -9.95 -0.21
N TYR A 99 4.13 -10.68 -0.45
CA TYR A 99 4.18 -11.73 -1.45
C TYR A 99 4.58 -13.10 -0.85
N ASP A 100 4.13 -14.17 -1.51
CA ASP A 100 4.56 -15.52 -1.18
C ASP A 100 6.01 -15.75 -1.63
N ARG A 101 6.83 -16.30 -0.75
CA ARG A 101 8.26 -16.53 -0.97
C ARG A 101 8.58 -17.93 -1.55
N SER A 102 7.57 -18.70 -1.97
CA SER A 102 7.80 -19.92 -2.70
C SER A 102 8.56 -19.65 -4.01
N LEU A 103 9.39 -20.59 -4.42
CA LEU A 103 10.20 -20.45 -5.64
C LEU A 103 9.33 -20.16 -6.86
N GLU A 104 8.20 -20.86 -6.98
CA GLU A 104 7.25 -20.68 -8.06
C GLU A 104 6.70 -19.25 -8.10
N ASN A 105 6.32 -18.69 -6.95
CA ASN A 105 5.83 -17.31 -6.89
C ASN A 105 6.91 -16.27 -7.17
N ILE A 106 8.15 -16.52 -6.73
CA ILE A 106 9.32 -15.69 -7.03
C ILE A 106 9.56 -15.62 -8.55
N GLN A 107 9.44 -16.74 -9.26
CA GLN A 107 9.55 -16.81 -10.72
C GLN A 107 8.45 -15.99 -11.39
N ARG A 108 7.22 -16.11 -10.92
CA ARG A 108 6.08 -15.32 -11.40
C ARG A 108 6.30 -13.81 -11.18
N ILE A 109 6.79 -13.41 -10.00
CA ILE A 109 7.13 -12.00 -9.70
C ILE A 109 8.22 -11.51 -10.65
N ALA A 110 9.32 -12.24 -10.82
CA ALA A 110 10.39 -11.85 -11.73
C ALA A 110 9.86 -11.64 -13.15
N ALA A 111 9.04 -12.57 -13.65
CA ALA A 111 8.42 -12.49 -14.98
C ALA A 111 7.42 -11.30 -15.10
N ALA A 112 6.67 -10.99 -14.03
CA ALA A 112 5.71 -9.89 -14.01
C ALA A 112 6.38 -8.52 -14.05
N ILE A 113 7.50 -8.37 -13.33
CA ILE A 113 8.12 -7.07 -13.08
C ILE A 113 9.25 -6.75 -14.08
N ALA A 114 9.91 -7.74 -14.66
CA ALA A 114 11.01 -7.52 -15.60
C ALA A 114 10.67 -6.54 -16.76
N PRO A 115 9.47 -6.60 -17.41
CA PRO A 115 9.11 -5.64 -18.45
C PRO A 115 8.98 -4.20 -17.94
N LEU A 116 8.78 -4.00 -16.64
CA LEU A 116 8.59 -2.71 -16.00
C LEU A 116 9.93 -2.03 -15.64
N ARG A 117 11.06 -2.62 -16.01
CA ARG A 117 12.42 -2.10 -15.75
C ARG A 117 12.63 -1.71 -14.29
N PRO A 118 12.48 -2.64 -13.34
CA PRO A 118 12.62 -2.34 -11.92
C PRO A 118 14.05 -1.90 -11.61
N TYR A 119 14.17 -0.91 -10.72
CA TYR A 119 15.43 -0.44 -10.19
C TYR A 119 15.29 -0.14 -8.70
N LEU A 120 16.35 -0.39 -7.91
CA LEU A 120 16.32 -0.13 -6.47
C LEU A 120 16.14 1.36 -6.18
N ARG A 121 15.17 1.69 -5.34
CA ARG A 121 14.91 3.08 -4.93
C ARG A 121 16.09 3.62 -4.15
N GLY A 122 16.58 4.79 -4.57
CA GLY A 122 17.72 5.47 -3.93
C GLY A 122 19.09 4.91 -4.28
N ALA A 123 19.20 3.87 -5.13
CA ALA A 123 20.48 3.39 -5.61
C ALA A 123 21.11 4.36 -6.63
N PRO A 124 22.44 4.49 -6.65
CA PRO A 124 23.14 5.32 -7.64
C PRO A 124 22.82 4.88 -9.07
N PRO A 125 22.68 5.80 -10.03
CA PRO A 125 22.53 5.46 -11.43
C PRO A 125 23.69 4.58 -11.93
N GLY A 126 23.36 3.51 -12.70
CA GLY A 126 24.36 2.63 -13.28
C GLY A 126 24.84 1.49 -12.38
N LEU A 127 24.28 1.36 -11.17
CA LEU A 127 24.52 0.16 -10.37
C LEU A 127 23.98 -1.06 -11.15
N PRO A 128 24.79 -2.12 -11.39
CA PRO A 128 24.30 -3.33 -12.01
C PRO A 128 23.28 -4.00 -11.05
N PHE A 129 22.00 -3.83 -11.36
CA PHE A 129 20.90 -4.44 -10.62
C PHE A 129 19.97 -5.16 -11.59
N GLN A 130 19.73 -6.40 -11.31
CA GLN A 130 18.75 -7.22 -12.02
C GLN A 130 17.83 -7.86 -11.01
N LEU A 131 16.53 -7.63 -11.16
CA LEU A 131 15.51 -8.28 -10.34
C LEU A 131 15.15 -9.63 -10.99
N ASP A 132 15.99 -10.60 -10.74
CA ASP A 132 15.81 -11.98 -11.16
C ASP A 132 15.40 -12.88 -9.99
N GLU A 133 15.21 -14.16 -10.28
CA GLU A 133 14.86 -15.19 -9.31
C GLU A 133 15.89 -15.32 -8.18
N GLU A 134 17.18 -15.23 -8.50
CA GLU A 134 18.27 -15.34 -7.53
C GLU A 134 18.25 -14.14 -6.57
N THR A 135 18.10 -12.95 -7.09
CA THR A 135 17.99 -11.70 -6.29
C THR A 135 16.78 -11.75 -5.36
N LEU A 136 15.61 -12.14 -5.88
CA LEU A 136 14.38 -12.24 -5.09
C LEU A 136 14.46 -13.33 -4.02
N SER A 137 15.12 -14.46 -4.31
CA SER A 137 15.29 -15.55 -3.34
C SER A 137 16.21 -15.18 -2.19
N ARG A 138 17.28 -14.43 -2.47
CA ARG A 138 18.27 -13.99 -1.46
C ARG A 138 17.78 -12.80 -0.63
N GLY A 139 17.02 -11.88 -1.25
CA GLY A 139 16.46 -10.73 -0.55
C GLY A 139 15.14 -11.05 0.14
N PHE A 140 14.68 -10.10 0.96
CA PHE A 140 13.44 -10.25 1.71
C PHE A 140 12.44 -9.13 1.38
N ASN A 141 12.91 -7.90 1.39
CA ASN A 141 12.13 -6.71 1.03
C ASN A 141 12.85 -5.93 -0.06
N PHE A 142 12.09 -5.42 -1.03
CA PHE A 142 12.62 -4.66 -2.16
C PHE A 142 11.81 -3.39 -2.34
N ALA A 143 12.44 -2.24 -2.13
CA ALA A 143 11.88 -0.95 -2.47
C ALA A 143 12.37 -0.54 -3.86
N MET A 144 11.45 -0.45 -4.83
CA MET A 144 11.80 -0.27 -6.24
C MET A 144 11.10 0.93 -6.86
N VAL A 145 11.70 1.41 -7.94
CA VAL A 145 11.08 2.30 -8.92
C VAL A 145 10.94 1.52 -10.21
N THR A 146 9.78 1.61 -10.84
CA THR A 146 9.48 0.98 -12.13
C THR A 146 9.02 2.03 -13.14
N THR A 147 8.83 1.64 -14.40
CA THR A 147 8.22 2.51 -15.43
C THR A 147 6.78 2.91 -15.08
N HIS A 148 6.14 2.18 -14.16
CA HIS A 148 4.76 2.44 -13.71
C HIS A 148 4.70 3.03 -12.28
N GLY A 149 5.84 3.40 -11.70
CA GLY A 149 5.94 4.02 -10.38
C GLY A 149 6.60 3.16 -9.32
N GLY A 150 6.44 3.55 -8.06
CA GLY A 150 7.01 2.85 -6.92
C GLY A 150 6.32 1.51 -6.63
N LEU A 151 7.12 0.47 -6.39
CA LEU A 151 6.66 -0.85 -6.00
C LEU A 151 7.53 -1.39 -4.86
N ASP A 152 6.92 -1.72 -3.75
CA ASP A 152 7.57 -2.32 -2.60
C ASP A 152 7.09 -3.77 -2.42
N LEU A 153 8.02 -4.72 -2.55
CA LEU A 153 7.79 -6.13 -2.29
C LEU A 153 8.20 -6.42 -0.85
N LEU A 154 7.28 -6.97 -0.07
CA LEU A 154 7.48 -7.29 1.35
C LEU A 154 7.39 -8.80 1.54
N GLY A 155 8.47 -9.46 1.98
CA GLY A 155 8.48 -10.89 2.27
C GLY A 155 7.62 -11.25 3.49
N GLU A 156 7.45 -10.30 4.40
CA GLU A 156 6.47 -10.35 5.51
C GLU A 156 6.03 -8.94 5.88
N LEU A 157 4.93 -8.82 6.58
CA LEU A 157 4.40 -7.57 7.10
C LEU A 157 4.64 -7.49 8.61
N ALA A 158 5.38 -6.47 9.04
CA ALA A 158 5.65 -6.24 10.47
C ALA A 158 4.34 -6.22 11.27
N GLY A 159 4.32 -6.91 12.42
CA GLY A 159 3.15 -7.01 13.29
C GLY A 159 2.03 -7.93 12.79
N VAL A 160 2.14 -8.50 11.58
CA VAL A 160 1.16 -9.44 11.01
C VAL A 160 1.84 -10.76 10.66
N GLY A 161 2.90 -10.73 9.82
CA GLY A 161 3.66 -11.91 9.45
C GLY A 161 3.78 -12.15 7.94
N PRO A 162 4.11 -13.41 7.54
CA PRO A 162 4.23 -13.81 6.14
C PRO A 162 2.87 -13.86 5.44
N LEU A 163 2.88 -13.98 4.09
CA LEU A 163 1.66 -13.96 3.27
C LEU A 163 0.59 -14.95 3.75
N ALA A 164 0.95 -16.12 4.25
CA ALA A 164 0.00 -17.11 4.76
C ALA A 164 -0.87 -16.56 5.90
N VAL A 165 -0.30 -15.75 6.79
CA VAL A 165 -1.03 -15.06 7.86
C VAL A 165 -1.77 -13.82 7.30
N VAL A 166 -1.09 -13.01 6.48
CA VAL A 166 -1.67 -11.81 5.86
C VAL A 166 -2.94 -12.14 5.07
N ARG A 167 -3.01 -13.29 4.42
CA ARG A 167 -4.21 -13.76 3.68
C ARG A 167 -5.44 -13.96 4.55
N THR A 168 -5.28 -14.31 5.82
CA THR A 168 -6.42 -14.45 6.74
C THR A 168 -7.07 -13.11 7.07
N HIS A 169 -6.34 -12.02 6.81
CA HIS A 169 -6.75 -10.62 6.94
C HIS A 169 -6.98 -9.94 5.59
N ALA A 170 -7.03 -10.68 4.49
CA ALA A 170 -7.26 -10.11 3.18
C ALA A 170 -8.75 -10.05 2.86
N ILE A 171 -9.15 -8.90 2.32
CA ILE A 171 -10.46 -8.67 1.72
C ILE A 171 -10.27 -8.32 0.25
N GLU A 172 -11.34 -8.30 -0.54
CA GLU A 172 -11.26 -8.04 -1.97
C GLU A 172 -11.95 -6.74 -2.36
N ALA A 173 -11.33 -5.97 -3.23
CA ALA A 173 -11.94 -4.85 -3.93
C ALA A 173 -12.18 -5.22 -5.39
N ASP A 174 -13.39 -4.97 -5.91
CA ASP A 174 -13.64 -5.02 -7.35
C ASP A 174 -13.22 -3.67 -7.96
N ILE A 175 -12.30 -3.74 -8.95
CA ILE A 175 -11.81 -2.58 -9.68
C ILE A 175 -11.87 -2.92 -11.17
N SER A 176 -12.87 -2.36 -11.87
CA SER A 176 -13.13 -2.65 -13.28
C SER A 176 -13.32 -4.15 -13.58
N GLY A 177 -14.00 -4.90 -12.71
CA GLY A 177 -14.26 -6.34 -12.86
C GLY A 177 -13.07 -7.24 -12.49
N VAL A 178 -12.00 -6.69 -11.93
CA VAL A 178 -10.84 -7.45 -11.44
C VAL A 178 -10.78 -7.35 -9.91
N ARG A 179 -10.60 -8.48 -9.25
CA ARG A 179 -10.51 -8.56 -7.79
C ARG A 179 -9.09 -8.29 -7.31
N TYR A 180 -8.95 -7.29 -6.45
CA TYR A 180 -7.68 -6.89 -5.85
C TYR A 180 -7.68 -7.33 -4.38
N PRO A 181 -6.84 -8.29 -3.98
CA PRO A 181 -6.71 -8.67 -2.58
C PRO A 181 -5.96 -7.57 -1.81
N PHE A 182 -6.55 -7.04 -0.76
CA PHE A 182 -5.93 -6.02 0.09
C PHE A 182 -6.20 -6.27 1.57
N LEU A 183 -5.32 -5.77 2.41
CA LEU A 183 -5.35 -6.00 3.84
C LEU A 183 -6.55 -5.29 4.50
N ASP A 184 -7.19 -5.93 5.48
CA ASP A 184 -8.22 -5.31 6.31
C ASP A 184 -7.65 -4.14 7.15
N VAL A 185 -8.54 -3.35 7.74
CA VAL A 185 -8.13 -2.13 8.46
C VAL A 185 -7.43 -2.45 9.77
N GLU A 186 -7.82 -3.51 10.45
CA GLU A 186 -7.26 -3.96 11.73
C GLU A 186 -5.81 -4.40 11.55
N ALA A 187 -5.53 -5.22 10.55
CA ALA A 187 -4.17 -5.64 10.24
C ALA A 187 -3.29 -4.49 9.70
N LEU A 188 -3.88 -3.52 8.98
CA LEU A 188 -3.15 -2.29 8.61
C LEU A 188 -2.73 -1.48 9.84
N ILE A 189 -3.62 -1.32 10.82
CA ILE A 189 -3.30 -0.64 12.10
C ILE A 189 -2.21 -1.41 12.83
N ALA A 190 -2.33 -2.74 12.95
CA ALA A 190 -1.32 -3.58 13.59
C ALA A 190 0.06 -3.43 12.92
N ALA A 191 0.11 -3.49 11.59
CA ALA A 191 1.33 -3.33 10.83
C ALA A 191 1.99 -1.95 11.04
N LYS A 192 1.20 -0.87 11.03
CA LYS A 192 1.70 0.49 11.27
C LYS A 192 2.17 0.69 12.71
N THR A 193 1.47 0.12 13.67
CA THR A 193 1.87 0.14 15.08
C THR A 193 3.20 -0.58 15.27
N ALA A 194 3.37 -1.75 14.68
CA ALA A 194 4.62 -2.51 14.75
C ALA A 194 5.79 -1.81 14.02
N ALA A 195 5.53 -1.09 12.93
CA ALA A 195 6.55 -0.31 12.23
C ALA A 195 7.05 0.89 13.06
N GLY A 196 6.20 1.49 13.91
CA GLY A 196 6.55 2.47 14.93
C GLY A 196 7.14 3.78 14.41
N ARG A 197 6.99 4.12 13.13
CA ARG A 197 7.54 5.34 12.55
C ARG A 197 6.66 6.54 12.89
N PRO A 198 7.21 7.74 13.11
CA PRO A 198 6.40 8.94 13.43
C PRO A 198 5.26 9.19 12.43
N LYS A 199 5.51 9.00 11.13
CA LYS A 199 4.50 9.14 10.07
C LYS A 199 3.37 8.12 10.15
N ASP A 200 3.58 6.98 10.83
CA ASP A 200 2.56 5.95 10.96
C ASP A 200 1.50 6.30 12.01
N LEU A 201 1.82 7.17 12.99
CA LEU A 201 0.86 7.62 14.01
C LEU A 201 -0.32 8.38 13.40
N GLU A 202 -0.07 9.27 12.45
CA GLU A 202 -1.13 9.96 11.72
C GLU A 202 -1.98 8.99 10.88
N ALA A 203 -1.32 8.00 10.25
CA ALA A 203 -2.03 7.01 9.45
C ALA A 203 -2.87 6.06 10.32
N ILE A 204 -2.40 5.71 11.52
CA ILE A 204 -3.18 4.95 12.51
C ILE A 204 -4.41 5.75 12.93
N ALA A 205 -4.23 7.04 13.26
CA ALA A 205 -5.33 7.93 13.63
C ALA A 205 -6.41 8.01 12.53
N GLU A 206 -5.98 8.12 11.27
CA GLU A 206 -6.89 8.15 10.11
C GLU A 206 -7.65 6.82 9.95
N LEU A 207 -6.97 5.67 10.05
CA LEU A 207 -7.60 4.35 9.96
C LEU A 207 -8.61 4.12 11.10
N GLN A 208 -8.28 4.51 12.33
CA GLN A 208 -9.22 4.45 13.45
C GLN A 208 -10.44 5.35 13.23
N THR A 209 -10.24 6.56 12.69
CA THR A 209 -11.34 7.46 12.34
C THR A 209 -12.25 6.84 11.27
N ILE A 210 -11.68 6.13 10.30
CA ILE A 210 -12.45 5.39 9.29
C ILE A 210 -13.34 4.31 9.94
N CYS A 211 -12.81 3.56 10.93
CA CYS A 211 -13.61 2.59 11.67
C CYS A 211 -14.78 3.25 12.40
N GLU A 212 -14.52 4.34 13.14
CA GLU A 212 -15.55 5.09 13.85
C GLU A 212 -16.67 5.62 12.93
N GLU A 213 -16.28 6.16 11.75
CA GLU A 213 -17.27 6.67 10.79
C GLU A 213 -18.11 5.56 10.15
N ARG A 214 -17.54 4.35 9.96
CA ARG A 214 -18.29 3.20 9.47
C ARG A 214 -19.29 2.69 10.51
N GLU A 215 -18.88 2.58 11.76
CA GLU A 215 -19.75 2.16 12.87
C GLU A 215 -20.90 3.15 13.08
N SER A 216 -20.63 4.45 12.94
CA SER A 216 -21.64 5.51 13.08
C SER A 216 -22.66 5.56 11.94
N ALA A 217 -22.36 4.94 10.80
CA ALA A 217 -23.21 4.90 9.61
C ALA A 217 -24.01 3.60 9.47
N SER A 218 -23.75 2.59 10.32
CA SER A 218 -24.42 1.27 10.36
C SER A 218 -25.60 1.28 11.30
#